data_919ff50786628db9c53a0523f4eb1601
#
_entry.id   919ff50786628db9c53a0523f4eb1601
#
_cell.length_a   1.000
_cell.length_b   1.000
_cell.length_c   1.000
_cell.angle_alpha   90.00
_cell.angle_beta   90.00
_cell.angle_gamma   90.00
#
_symmetry.space_group_name_H-M   'P 1'
#
loop_
_entity.id
_entity.type
_entity.pdbx_description
1 polymer ?
#
loop_
_entity_poly.entity_id
_entity_poly.type
_entity_poly.pdbx_seq_one_letter_code
_entity_poly.pdbx_strand_id
1 'polypeptide(L)'
;MDYKKNGNDIILKQPDFDLDQTLDCGQAFRWKKIPTENVTTYEGFFLNRKLLISQDNSAITFHNTSEDDFLNVWSDYFDLSTDYSNLKHIFSQDETLNKACNFAGGIRLLKQDFWEALCSFIISQNNNIPRIKGIIDRMCSHYDCFPTAQML
;
A
#
# COMPACT_ATOMS: atom_id res chain seq x y z
N MET A 1 -15.45 -3.61 9.29
CA MET A 1 -14.87 -3.82 7.93
C MET A 1 -15.89 -4.63 7.13
N ASP A 2 -16.33 -4.12 5.99
CA ASP A 2 -17.33 -4.78 5.13
C ASP A 2 -16.61 -5.40 3.90
N TYR A 3 -16.40 -6.71 3.93
CA TYR A 3 -15.77 -7.45 2.84
C TYR A 3 -16.57 -8.70 2.47
N LYS A 4 -16.37 -9.19 1.25
CA LYS A 4 -16.96 -10.41 0.72
C LYS A 4 -15.90 -11.30 0.11
N LYS A 5 -16.03 -12.61 0.30
CA LYS A 5 -15.22 -13.60 -0.39
C LYS A 5 -15.90 -13.99 -1.71
N ASN A 6 -15.12 -13.98 -2.80
CA ASN A 6 -15.55 -14.43 -4.12
C ASN A 6 -14.49 -15.38 -4.71
N GLY A 7 -14.71 -16.67 -4.58
CA GLY A 7 -13.69 -17.68 -4.90
C GLY A 7 -12.44 -17.51 -4.02
N ASN A 8 -11.32 -17.22 -4.66
CA ASN A 8 -10.05 -16.96 -3.99
C ASN A 8 -9.77 -15.46 -3.76
N ASP A 9 -10.70 -14.59 -4.14
CA ASP A 9 -10.55 -13.14 -4.01
C ASP A 9 -11.32 -12.63 -2.79
N ILE A 10 -10.79 -11.57 -2.17
CA ILE A 10 -11.49 -10.79 -1.15
C ILE A 10 -11.86 -9.43 -1.76
N ILE A 11 -13.14 -9.12 -1.74
CA ILE A 11 -13.69 -7.85 -2.23
C ILE A 11 -14.06 -6.98 -1.05
N LEU A 12 -13.41 -5.83 -0.93
CA LEU A 12 -13.55 -4.88 0.16
C LEU A 12 -14.23 -3.60 -0.32
N LYS A 13 -15.23 -3.13 0.42
CA LYS A 13 -15.74 -1.75 0.30
C LYS A 13 -15.14 -0.93 1.43
N GLN A 14 -14.21 -0.08 1.11
CA GLN A 14 -13.49 0.75 2.08
C GLN A 14 -13.53 2.20 1.63
N PRO A 15 -14.19 3.11 2.37
CA PRO A 15 -14.11 4.54 2.11
C PRO A 15 -12.68 5.04 2.39
N ASP A 16 -12.35 6.18 1.81
CA ASP A 16 -11.08 6.85 2.09
C ASP A 16 -9.85 5.94 1.84
N PHE A 17 -9.91 5.19 0.73
CA PHE A 17 -8.82 4.35 0.28
C PHE A 17 -8.71 4.43 -1.24
N ASP A 18 -7.61 5.00 -1.72
CA ASP A 18 -7.24 5.10 -3.13
C ASP A 18 -5.87 4.47 -3.32
N LEU A 19 -5.77 3.50 -4.24
CA LEU A 19 -4.52 2.75 -4.45
C LEU A 19 -3.41 3.62 -5.04
N ASP A 20 -3.72 4.52 -5.98
CA ASP A 20 -2.73 5.41 -6.57
C ASP A 20 -2.17 6.37 -5.51
N GLN A 21 -3.05 6.97 -4.73
CA GLN A 21 -2.64 7.90 -3.67
C GLN A 21 -1.85 7.18 -2.55
N THR A 22 -2.15 5.92 -2.27
CA THR A 22 -1.52 5.18 -1.17
C THR A 22 -0.21 4.52 -1.59
N LEU A 23 -0.16 3.90 -2.78
CA LEU A 23 0.96 3.04 -3.19
C LEU A 23 2.00 3.74 -4.06
N ASP A 24 1.69 4.92 -4.62
CA ASP A 24 2.62 5.69 -5.46
C ASP A 24 3.00 7.05 -4.88
N CYS A 25 2.74 7.29 -3.59
CA CYS A 25 3.11 8.51 -2.88
C CYS A 25 4.50 8.50 -2.24
N GLY A 26 5.27 7.42 -2.39
CA GLY A 26 6.62 7.31 -1.84
C GLY A 26 6.70 6.75 -0.41
N GLN A 27 5.64 6.14 0.11
CA GLN A 27 5.67 5.45 1.39
C GLN A 27 6.40 4.09 1.30
N ALA A 28 6.13 3.33 0.22
CA ALA A 28 6.67 1.99 -0.01
C ALA A 28 7.16 1.86 -1.46
N PHE A 29 8.22 1.09 -1.68
CA PHE A 29 8.89 1.06 -2.97
C PHE A 29 8.82 -0.31 -3.68
N ARG A 30 8.19 -1.31 -3.06
CA ARG A 30 8.01 -2.66 -3.64
C ARG A 30 6.64 -2.85 -4.30
N TRP A 31 5.93 -1.76 -4.60
CA TRP A 31 4.68 -1.76 -5.34
C TRP A 31 4.89 -1.27 -6.76
N LYS A 32 4.35 -2.03 -7.73
CA LYS A 32 4.42 -1.71 -9.17
C LYS A 32 3.01 -1.60 -9.72
N LYS A 33 2.71 -0.48 -10.37
CA LYS A 33 1.46 -0.32 -11.10
C LYS A 33 1.47 -1.21 -12.32
N ILE A 34 0.41 -1.99 -12.50
CA ILE A 34 0.19 -2.84 -13.68
C ILE A 34 -0.72 -2.09 -14.64
N PRO A 35 -0.32 -1.89 -15.91
CA PRO A 35 -1.20 -1.28 -16.90
C PRO A 35 -2.43 -2.16 -17.13
N THR A 36 -3.60 -1.65 -16.82
CA THR A 36 -4.90 -2.32 -17.02
C THR A 36 -5.93 -1.30 -17.51
N GLU A 37 -6.94 -1.77 -18.25
CA GLU A 37 -8.03 -0.93 -18.70
C GLU A 37 -9.10 -0.84 -17.60
N ASN A 38 -9.59 0.37 -17.32
CA ASN A 38 -10.73 0.68 -16.43
C ASN A 38 -10.58 0.30 -14.94
N VAL A 39 -9.45 -0.24 -14.51
CA VAL A 39 -9.17 -0.55 -13.09
C VAL A 39 -7.75 -0.14 -12.73
N THR A 40 -7.56 0.44 -11.55
CA THR A 40 -6.22 0.68 -11.00
C THR A 40 -5.71 -0.61 -10.41
N THR A 41 -4.58 -1.13 -10.88
CA THR A 41 -4.03 -2.42 -10.44
C THR A 41 -2.58 -2.27 -10.01
N TYR A 42 -2.25 -2.85 -8.87
CA TYR A 42 -0.89 -2.92 -8.33
C TYR A 42 -0.51 -4.34 -7.98
N GLU A 43 0.74 -4.66 -8.20
CA GLU A 43 1.40 -5.85 -7.68
C GLU A 43 2.51 -5.42 -6.73
N GLY A 44 2.63 -6.09 -5.59
CA GLY A 44 3.66 -5.75 -4.64
C GLY A 44 3.93 -6.83 -3.61
N PHE A 45 4.83 -6.51 -2.71
CA PHE A 45 5.28 -7.41 -1.66
C PHE A 45 5.27 -6.71 -0.31
N PHE A 46 4.83 -7.45 0.70
CA PHE A 46 5.03 -7.10 2.10
C PHE A 46 5.54 -8.33 2.85
N LEU A 47 6.66 -8.19 3.53
CA LEU A 47 7.43 -9.31 4.03
C LEU A 47 7.74 -10.28 2.86
N ASN A 48 7.41 -11.57 3.01
CA ASN A 48 7.57 -12.58 1.96
C ASN A 48 6.25 -12.92 1.24
N ARG A 49 5.24 -12.04 1.32
CA ARG A 49 3.94 -12.23 0.69
C ARG A 49 3.79 -11.32 -0.51
N LYS A 50 3.36 -11.91 -1.62
CA LYS A 50 3.00 -11.20 -2.84
C LYS A 50 1.50 -10.92 -2.84
N LEU A 51 1.11 -9.73 -3.27
CA LEU A 51 -0.29 -9.35 -3.47
C LEU A 51 -0.45 -8.72 -4.85
N LEU A 52 -1.49 -9.16 -5.55
CA LEU A 52 -2.11 -8.42 -6.65
C LEU A 52 -3.38 -7.77 -6.10
N ILE A 53 -3.49 -6.46 -6.22
CA ILE A 53 -4.64 -5.70 -5.71
C ILE A 53 -5.15 -4.78 -6.80
N SER A 54 -6.46 -4.70 -6.95
CA SER A 54 -7.08 -3.81 -7.93
C SER A 54 -8.22 -3.01 -7.32
N GLN A 55 -8.47 -1.83 -7.89
CA GLN A 55 -9.54 -0.94 -7.47
C GLN A 55 -10.30 -0.44 -8.68
N ASP A 56 -11.61 -0.61 -8.65
CA ASP A 56 -12.55 0.05 -9.53
C ASP A 56 -13.35 1.13 -8.77
N ASN A 57 -14.36 1.70 -9.41
CA ASN A 57 -15.21 2.74 -8.81
C ASN A 57 -16.07 2.22 -7.63
N SER A 58 -16.14 0.92 -7.40
CA SER A 58 -17.09 0.30 -6.47
C SER A 58 -16.42 -0.42 -5.30
N ALA A 59 -15.21 -0.97 -5.52
CA ALA A 59 -14.56 -1.84 -4.53
C ALA A 59 -13.05 -2.01 -4.80
N ILE A 60 -12.39 -2.53 -3.80
CA ILE A 60 -11.00 -2.99 -3.86
C ILE A 60 -10.99 -4.51 -3.81
N THR A 61 -10.28 -5.14 -4.74
CA THR A 61 -10.15 -6.60 -4.82
C THR A 61 -8.74 -7.03 -4.48
N PHE A 62 -8.60 -7.86 -3.46
CA PHE A 62 -7.38 -8.57 -3.09
C PHE A 62 -7.41 -9.92 -3.81
N HIS A 63 -6.64 -10.06 -4.89
CA HIS A 63 -6.68 -11.23 -5.74
C HIS A 63 -5.93 -12.40 -5.13
N ASN A 64 -6.50 -13.59 -5.27
CA ASN A 64 -5.91 -14.86 -4.81
C ASN A 64 -5.36 -14.77 -3.38
N THR A 65 -6.14 -14.18 -2.49
CA THR A 65 -5.77 -13.90 -1.11
C THR A 65 -6.63 -14.74 -0.17
N SER A 66 -6.00 -15.51 0.72
CA SER A 66 -6.72 -16.23 1.77
C SER A 66 -7.35 -15.23 2.76
N GLU A 67 -8.46 -15.63 3.37
CA GLU A 67 -9.11 -14.82 4.40
C GLU A 67 -8.19 -14.59 5.61
N ASP A 68 -7.36 -15.57 5.94
CA ASP A 68 -6.37 -15.48 7.02
C ASP A 68 -5.30 -14.42 6.70
N ASP A 69 -4.71 -14.45 5.50
CA ASP A 69 -3.74 -13.43 5.07
C ASP A 69 -4.39 -12.03 4.99
N PHE A 70 -5.64 -11.96 4.51
CA PHE A 70 -6.36 -10.70 4.46
C PHE A 70 -6.55 -10.10 5.85
N LEU A 71 -7.03 -10.89 6.82
CA LEU A 71 -7.34 -10.40 8.17
C LEU A 71 -6.08 -10.13 9.00
N ASN A 72 -5.06 -10.99 8.92
CA ASN A 72 -3.91 -10.97 9.82
C ASN A 72 -2.69 -10.25 9.23
N VAL A 73 -2.67 -9.97 7.91
CA VAL A 73 -1.55 -9.30 7.25
C VAL A 73 -1.98 -8.04 6.54
N TRP A 74 -2.85 -8.17 5.52
CA TRP A 74 -3.18 -7.06 4.65
C TRP A 74 -4.07 -6.01 5.31
N SER A 75 -4.98 -6.43 6.20
CA SER A 75 -5.81 -5.51 6.97
C SER A 75 -4.99 -4.59 7.87
N ASP A 76 -3.94 -5.12 8.49
CA ASP A 76 -3.03 -4.32 9.31
C ASP A 76 -2.11 -3.46 8.42
N TYR A 77 -1.49 -4.05 7.38
CA TYR A 77 -0.60 -3.35 6.46
C TYR A 77 -1.23 -2.10 5.85
N PHE A 78 -2.49 -2.20 5.39
CA PHE A 78 -3.24 -1.09 4.80
C PHE A 78 -3.99 -0.24 5.84
N ASP A 79 -3.81 -0.51 7.12
CA ASP A 79 -4.48 0.19 8.23
C ASP A 79 -6.01 0.28 8.05
N LEU A 80 -6.64 -0.86 7.68
CA LEU A 80 -8.06 -0.89 7.32
C LEU A 80 -9.00 -0.68 8.52
N SER A 81 -8.51 -0.83 9.74
CA SER A 81 -9.29 -0.63 10.97
C SER A 81 -9.45 0.83 11.39
N THR A 82 -8.58 1.72 10.94
CA THR A 82 -8.62 3.14 11.29
C THR A 82 -9.72 3.87 10.51
N ASP A 83 -10.53 4.65 11.23
CA ASP A 83 -11.58 5.50 10.65
C ASP A 83 -10.98 6.80 10.10
N TYR A 84 -10.59 6.76 8.83
CA TYR A 84 -10.04 7.93 8.13
C TYR A 84 -11.11 8.99 7.84
N SER A 85 -12.39 8.62 7.75
CA SER A 85 -13.47 9.59 7.58
C SER A 85 -13.58 10.50 8.81
N ASN A 86 -13.47 9.92 10.01
CA ASN A 86 -13.45 10.70 11.26
C ASN A 86 -12.19 11.57 11.38
N LEU A 87 -11.01 11.05 11.02
CA LEU A 87 -9.79 11.84 11.00
C LEU A 87 -9.89 13.05 10.06
N LYS A 88 -10.42 12.86 8.85
CA LYS A 88 -10.64 13.95 7.89
C LYS A 88 -11.67 14.96 8.42
N HIS A 89 -12.70 14.51 9.13
CA HIS A 89 -13.64 15.43 9.77
C HIS A 89 -12.95 16.32 10.81
N ILE A 90 -12.05 15.75 11.62
CA ILE A 90 -11.24 16.53 12.57
C ILE A 90 -10.33 17.51 11.82
N PHE A 91 -9.61 17.07 10.80
CA PHE A 91 -8.70 17.90 10.02
C PHE A 91 -9.43 19.00 9.22
N SER A 92 -10.70 18.81 8.89
CA SER A 92 -11.49 19.82 8.18
C SER A 92 -11.72 21.12 8.98
N GLN A 93 -11.44 21.12 10.28
CA GLN A 93 -11.51 22.31 11.13
C GLN A 93 -10.35 23.29 10.87
N ASP A 94 -9.26 22.83 10.28
CA ASP A 94 -8.13 23.65 9.85
C ASP A 94 -8.18 23.83 8.33
N GLU A 95 -8.05 25.08 7.83
CA GLU A 95 -8.18 25.38 6.40
C GLU A 95 -7.11 24.67 5.55
N THR A 96 -5.88 24.58 6.03
CA THR A 96 -4.77 23.95 5.31
C THR A 96 -4.94 22.44 5.26
N LEU A 97 -5.26 21.81 6.40
CA LEU A 97 -5.51 20.39 6.49
C LEU A 97 -6.75 19.97 5.68
N ASN A 98 -7.80 20.81 5.66
CA ASN A 98 -8.98 20.55 4.83
C ASN A 98 -8.64 20.54 3.34
N LYS A 99 -7.81 21.49 2.87
CA LYS A 99 -7.32 21.48 1.48
C LYS A 99 -6.51 20.22 1.16
N ALA A 100 -5.65 19.80 2.07
CA ALA A 100 -4.86 18.57 1.92
C ALA A 100 -5.75 17.31 1.85
N CYS A 101 -6.75 17.19 2.73
CA CYS A 101 -7.71 16.09 2.71
C CYS A 101 -8.55 16.04 1.41
N ASN A 102 -8.92 17.21 0.87
CA ASN A 102 -9.64 17.28 -0.41
C ASN A 102 -8.75 16.93 -1.61
N PHE A 103 -7.45 17.20 -1.53
CA PHE A 103 -6.50 16.86 -2.59
C PHE A 103 -6.13 15.37 -2.62
N ALA A 104 -5.89 14.77 -1.46
CA ALA A 104 -5.39 13.40 -1.34
C ALA A 104 -6.12 12.62 -0.23
N GLY A 105 -7.45 12.64 -0.28
CA GLY A 105 -8.30 12.04 0.74
C GLY A 105 -8.35 10.51 0.75
N GLY A 106 -7.70 9.84 -0.19
CA GLY A 106 -7.62 8.38 -0.26
C GLY A 106 -6.30 7.79 0.24
N ILE A 107 -5.39 8.61 0.75
CA ILE A 107 -4.12 8.12 1.31
C ILE A 107 -4.38 7.37 2.62
N ARG A 108 -3.80 6.17 2.73
CA ARG A 108 -3.68 5.41 3.98
C ARG A 108 -2.21 5.27 4.38
N LEU A 109 -1.94 5.28 5.68
CA LEU A 109 -0.59 5.06 6.19
C LEU A 109 -0.30 3.55 6.22
N LEU A 110 0.69 3.12 5.45
CA LEU A 110 1.10 1.73 5.38
C LEU A 110 1.90 1.35 6.63
N LYS A 111 1.48 0.30 7.33
CA LYS A 111 2.23 -0.27 8.45
C LYS A 111 3.29 -1.23 7.92
N GLN A 112 4.41 -0.64 7.53
CA GLN A 112 5.52 -1.34 6.91
C GLN A 112 6.36 -2.12 7.94
N ASP A 113 7.11 -3.12 7.44
CA ASP A 113 8.20 -3.72 8.22
C ASP A 113 9.25 -2.66 8.58
N PHE A 114 9.67 -2.64 9.83
CA PHE A 114 10.60 -1.61 10.32
C PHE A 114 11.96 -1.63 9.58
N TRP A 115 12.49 -2.83 9.32
CA TRP A 115 13.79 -2.96 8.66
C TRP A 115 13.71 -2.53 7.18
N GLU A 116 12.69 -2.97 6.47
CA GLU A 116 12.44 -2.55 5.08
C GLU A 116 12.24 -1.02 4.99
N ALA A 117 11.45 -0.45 5.89
CA ALA A 117 11.22 0.99 5.95
C ALA A 117 12.52 1.77 6.24
N LEU A 118 13.34 1.32 7.19
CA LEU A 118 14.62 1.95 7.53
C LEU A 118 15.61 1.91 6.36
N CYS A 119 15.79 0.75 5.73
CA CYS A 119 16.65 0.62 4.56
C CYS A 119 16.17 1.49 3.40
N SER A 120 14.87 1.48 3.13
CA SER A 120 14.26 2.29 2.08
C SER A 120 14.45 3.78 2.35
N PHE A 121 14.30 4.22 3.60
CA PHE A 121 14.56 5.59 4.02
C PHE A 121 16.02 5.99 3.77
N ILE A 122 17.00 5.15 4.12
CA ILE A 122 18.43 5.41 3.86
C ILE A 122 18.68 5.52 2.35
N ILE A 123 18.15 4.59 1.55
CA ILE A 123 18.29 4.59 0.08
C ILE A 123 17.62 5.83 -0.53
N SER A 124 16.56 6.34 0.09
CA SER A 124 15.82 7.50 -0.42
C SER A 124 16.58 8.83 -0.27
N GLN A 125 17.62 8.88 0.57
CA GLN A 125 18.35 10.12 0.83
C GLN A 125 19.01 10.66 -0.45
N ASN A 126 18.68 11.90 -0.82
CA ASN A 126 19.16 12.56 -2.05
C ASN A 126 18.90 11.73 -3.33
N ASN A 127 17.74 11.10 -3.43
CA ASN A 127 17.39 10.18 -4.51
C ASN A 127 15.96 10.42 -5.01
N ASN A 128 15.60 9.90 -6.18
CA ASN A 128 14.24 9.98 -6.74
C ASN A 128 13.54 8.60 -6.73
N ILE A 129 12.21 8.61 -6.74
CA ILE A 129 11.39 7.40 -6.63
C ILE A 129 11.77 6.31 -7.64
N PRO A 130 11.92 6.59 -8.96
CA PRO A 130 12.31 5.56 -9.93
C PRO A 130 13.67 4.90 -9.60
N ARG A 131 14.64 5.68 -9.16
CA ARG A 131 15.95 5.15 -8.80
C ARG A 131 15.92 4.35 -7.50
N ILE A 132 15.15 4.81 -6.50
CA ILE A 132 14.94 4.06 -5.25
C ILE A 132 14.31 2.70 -5.55
N LYS A 133 13.20 2.67 -6.30
CA LYS A 133 12.54 1.43 -6.75
C LYS A 133 13.54 0.51 -7.47
N GLY A 134 14.33 1.04 -8.39
CA GLY A 134 15.34 0.25 -9.12
C GLY A 134 16.47 -0.30 -8.24
N ILE A 135 16.89 0.40 -7.19
CA ILE A 135 17.89 -0.10 -6.23
C ILE A 135 17.29 -1.26 -5.42
N ILE A 136 16.10 -1.05 -4.86
CA ILE A 136 15.39 -2.06 -4.05
C ILE A 136 15.08 -3.31 -4.88
N ASP A 137 14.64 -3.15 -6.13
CA ASP A 137 14.41 -4.27 -7.05
C ASP A 137 15.66 -5.12 -7.28
N ARG A 138 16.82 -4.48 -7.53
CA ARG A 138 18.10 -5.21 -7.71
C ARG A 138 18.51 -5.92 -6.43
N MET A 139 18.33 -5.27 -5.29
CA MET A 139 18.66 -5.84 -3.98
C MET A 139 17.78 -7.07 -3.71
N CYS A 140 16.46 -6.95 -3.89
CA CYS A 140 15.54 -8.08 -3.73
C CYS A 140 15.82 -9.21 -4.74
N SER A 141 16.18 -8.89 -5.99
CA SER A 141 16.53 -9.89 -7.01
C SER A 141 17.84 -10.63 -6.70
N HIS A 142 18.79 -9.99 -6.02
CA HIS A 142 20.05 -10.63 -5.63
C HIS A 142 19.87 -11.63 -4.48
N TYR A 143 18.98 -11.34 -3.56
CA TYR A 143 18.74 -12.16 -2.37
C TYR A 143 17.46 -13.01 -2.42
N ASP A 144 16.71 -12.97 -3.52
CA ASP A 144 15.37 -13.58 -3.70
C ASP A 144 14.30 -13.11 -2.67
N CYS A 145 14.63 -12.10 -1.87
CA CYS A 145 13.76 -11.48 -0.86
C CYS A 145 14.28 -10.08 -0.51
N PHE A 146 13.56 -9.36 0.35
CA PHE A 146 14.17 -8.19 0.99
C PHE A 146 15.23 -8.68 2.00
N PRO A 147 16.52 -8.30 1.87
CA PRO A 147 17.59 -8.89 2.66
C PRO A 147 17.49 -8.49 4.14
N THR A 148 17.77 -9.42 5.02
CA THR A 148 17.92 -9.16 6.45
C THR A 148 19.24 -8.46 6.76
N ALA A 149 19.40 -7.93 7.98
CA ALA A 149 20.64 -7.30 8.41
C ALA A 149 21.86 -8.25 8.41
N GLN A 150 21.62 -9.56 8.56
CA GLN A 150 22.68 -10.57 8.52
C GLN A 150 23.11 -10.92 7.08
N MET A 151 22.31 -10.59 6.07
CA MET A 151 22.60 -10.87 4.66
C MET A 151 23.37 -9.71 3.99
N LEU A 152 23.31 -8.51 4.56
CA LEU A 152 24.01 -7.32 4.12
C LEU A 152 25.39 -7.20 4.76
#